data_dc1980efb156fb8e593898dcd7011c83
#
_entry.id   dc1980efb156fb8e593898dcd7011c83
#
_cell.length_a   1.000
_cell.length_b   1.000
_cell.length_c   1.000
_cell.angle_alpha   90.00
_cell.angle_beta   90.00
_cell.angle_gamma   90.00
#
_symmetry.space_group_name_H-M   'P 1'
#
loop_
_entity.id
_entity.type
_entity.pdbx_description
1 polymer ?
#
loop_
_entity_poly.entity_id
_entity_poly.type
_entity_poly.pdbx_seq_one_letter_code
_entity_poly.pdbx_strand_id
1 'polypeptide(L)' 'MTSSEILKEMEQIKALVPEFVKGGIVSPDIIMDIMTSKSLTEMKSKVDRSIKK' A
#
# COMPACT_ATOMS: atom_id res chain seq x y z
N MET A 1 0.18 7.44 -18.81
CA MET A 1 1.01 7.32 -17.61
C MET A 1 2.32 6.67 -17.93
N THR A 2 3.39 7.20 -17.40
CA THR A 2 4.71 6.62 -17.59
C THR A 2 5.03 5.64 -16.45
N SER A 3 5.96 4.73 -16.73
CA SER A 3 6.39 3.77 -15.71
C SER A 3 6.95 4.47 -14.48
N SER A 4 7.63 5.59 -14.66
CA SER A 4 8.21 6.31 -13.53
C SER A 4 7.14 6.92 -12.62
N GLU A 5 6.02 7.33 -13.20
CA GLU A 5 4.91 7.85 -12.39
C GLU A 5 4.27 6.75 -11.56
N ILE A 6 4.11 5.58 -12.15
CA ILE A 6 3.57 4.42 -11.44
C ILE A 6 4.48 4.03 -10.29
N LEU A 7 5.79 3.99 -10.54
CA LEU A 7 6.76 3.66 -9.51
C LEU A 7 6.74 4.67 -8.37
N LYS A 8 6.60 5.95 -8.70
CA LYS A 8 6.51 7.00 -7.69
C LYS A 8 5.31 6.79 -6.79
N GLU A 9 4.15 6.50 -7.38
CA GLU A 9 2.95 6.26 -6.59
C GLU A 9 3.10 5.03 -5.70
N MET A 10 3.70 3.97 -6.22
CA MET A 10 3.94 2.78 -5.43
C MET A 10 4.84 3.09 -4.23
N GLU A 11 5.88 3.88 -4.44
CA GLU A 11 6.77 4.27 -3.36
C GLU A 11 6.06 5.12 -2.31
N GLN A 12 5.19 6.01 -2.74
CA GLN A 12 4.42 6.83 -1.82
C GLN A 12 3.50 5.97 -0.95
N ILE A 13 2.83 5.00 -1.56
CA ILE A 13 1.97 4.09 -0.82
C ILE A 13 2.80 3.28 0.19
N LYS A 14 3.93 2.76 -0.23
CA LYS A 14 4.81 2.02 0.67
C LYS A 14 5.27 2.87 1.84
N ALA A 15 5.55 4.12 1.60
CA ALA A 15 5.98 5.03 2.65
C ALA A 15 4.86 5.34 3.65
N LEU A 16 3.61 5.30 3.19
CA LEU A 16 2.46 5.58 4.06
C LEU A 16 2.01 4.37 4.86
N VAL A 17 2.34 3.16 4.41
CA VAL A 17 1.89 1.94 5.09
C VAL A 17 2.26 1.90 6.57
N PRO A 18 3.50 2.22 6.98
CA PRO A 18 3.84 2.22 8.40
C PRO A 18 3.00 3.19 9.22
N GLU A 19 2.62 4.32 8.62
CA GLU A 19 1.79 5.28 9.31
C GLU A 19 0.37 4.78 9.50
N PHE A 20 -0.15 4.07 8.51
CA PHE A 20 -1.47 3.46 8.62
C PHE A 20 -1.49 2.41 9.73
N VAL A 21 -0.43 1.62 9.84
CA VAL A 21 -0.32 0.63 10.91
C VAL A 21 -0.23 1.32 12.27
N LYS A 22 0.56 2.38 12.35
CA LYS A 22 0.70 3.14 13.57
C LYS A 22 -0.62 3.74 14.05
N GLY A 23 -1.43 4.19 13.09
CA GLY A 23 -2.73 4.76 13.39
C GLY A 23 -3.80 3.73 13.66
N GLY A 24 -3.49 2.45 13.49
CA GLY A 24 -4.46 1.38 13.69
C GLY A 24 -5.45 1.22 12.55
N ILE A 25 -5.17 1.84 11.42
CA ILE A 25 -6.05 1.75 10.25
C ILE A 25 -5.92 0.40 9.55
N VAL A 26 -4.69 -0.12 9.48
CA VAL A 26 -4.42 -1.41 8.86
C VAL A 26 -3.62 -2.29 9.81
N SER A 27 -3.72 -3.60 9.61
CA SER A 27 -2.98 -4.56 10.42
C SER A 27 -1.50 -4.63 9.99
N PRO A 28 -0.59 -4.89 10.94
CA PRO A 28 0.82 -5.06 10.58
C PRO A 28 1.07 -6.17 9.57
N ASP A 29 0.22 -7.19 9.57
CA ASP A 29 0.36 -8.34 8.67
C ASP A 29 0.24 -7.95 7.21
N ILE A 30 -0.52 -6.91 6.93
CA ILE A 30 -0.76 -6.48 5.55
C ILE A 30 0.47 -5.81 4.93
N ILE A 31 1.41 -5.39 5.76
CA ILE A 31 2.61 -4.72 5.26
C ILE A 31 3.34 -5.61 4.24
N MET A 32 3.51 -6.88 4.57
CA MET A 32 4.18 -7.81 3.66
C MET A 32 3.43 -7.95 2.35
N ASP A 33 2.12 -8.07 2.42
CA ASP A 33 1.29 -8.18 1.23
C ASP A 33 1.41 -6.95 0.33
N ILE A 34 1.38 -5.78 0.94
CA ILE A 34 1.48 -4.53 0.19
C ILE A 34 2.86 -4.40 -0.44
N MET A 35 3.90 -4.71 0.32
CA MET A 35 5.28 -4.61 -0.16
C MET A 35 5.60 -5.58 -1.29
N THR A 36 4.92 -6.72 -1.33
CA THR A 36 5.13 -7.71 -2.37
C THR A 36 4.18 -7.57 -3.54
N SER A 37 3.37 -6.53 -3.55
CA SER A 37 2.45 -6.27 -4.65
C SER A 37 3.21 -6.03 -5.96
N LYS A 38 2.70 -6.58 -7.05
CA LYS A 38 3.36 -6.50 -8.34
C LYS A 38 2.96 -5.28 -9.15
N SER A 39 1.82 -4.70 -8.85
CA SER A 39 1.33 -3.56 -9.60
C SER A 39 0.66 -2.57 -8.66
N LEU A 40 0.51 -1.34 -9.16
CA LEU A 40 -0.13 -0.28 -8.39
C LEU A 40 -1.59 -0.63 -8.09
N THR A 41 -2.29 -1.17 -9.06
CA THR A 41 -3.69 -1.56 -8.88
C THR A 41 -3.83 -2.60 -7.79
N GLU A 42 -2.95 -3.60 -7.80
CA GLU A 42 -2.96 -4.64 -6.78
C GLU A 42 -2.65 -4.06 -5.41
N MET A 43 -1.68 -3.17 -5.35
CA MET A 43 -1.29 -2.52 -4.11
C MET A 43 -2.44 -1.70 -3.51
N LYS A 44 -3.09 -0.90 -4.34
CA LYS A 44 -4.23 -0.11 -3.90
C LYS A 44 -5.39 -0.98 -3.44
N SER A 45 -5.63 -2.06 -4.14
CA SER A 45 -6.68 -3.01 -3.78
C SER A 45 -6.42 -3.63 -2.42
N LYS A 46 -5.19 -4.02 -2.16
CA LYS A 46 -4.82 -4.60 -0.87
C LYS A 46 -4.95 -3.61 0.27
N VAL A 47 -4.53 -2.38 0.03
CA VAL A 47 -4.67 -1.32 1.04
C VAL A 47 -6.15 -1.07 1.34
N ASP A 48 -6.95 -0.97 0.31
CA ASP A 48 -8.38 -0.73 0.46
C ASP A 48 -9.05 -1.85 1.24
N ARG A 49 -8.68 -3.09 0.98
CA ARG A 49 -9.23 -4.24 1.68
C ARG A 49 -8.83 -4.27 3.15
N SER A 50 -7.65 -3.79 3.47
CA SER A 50 -7.14 -3.83 4.83
C SER A 50 -7.71 -2.73 5.70
N ILE A 51 -8.26 -1.69 5.10
CA ILE A 51 -8.90 -0.62 5.85
C ILE A 51 -10.25 -1.13 6.33
N LYS A 52 -10.42 -1.16 7.62
CA LYS A 52 -11.70 -1.59 8.21
C LYS A 52 -12.62 -0.42 8.42
N LYS A 53 -13.84 -0.61 8.03
CA LYS A 53 -14.86 0.42 8.22
C LYS A 53 -15.73 0.14 9.44
#